data_070a82165bee9fa8b37ee92f9206a93b
#
_entry.id   070a82165bee9fa8b37ee92f9206a93b
#
_cell.length_a   1.000
_cell.length_b   1.000
_cell.length_c   1.000
_cell.angle_alpha   90.00
_cell.angle_beta   90.00
_cell.angle_gamma   90.00
#
_symmetry.space_group_name_H-M   'P 1'
#
loop_
_entity.id
_entity.type
_entity.pdbx_description
1 polymer ?
#
loop_
_entity_poly.entity_id
_entity_poly.type
_entity_poly.pdbx_seq_one_letter_code
_entity_poly.pdbx_strand_id
1 'polypeptide(L)'
;MAREKELRRSLAVFPIGTVMKLTDLTARQIRYYEDQGLIQPERTAGNRRMYSLNDMDRLLEIKDFLDDGYNIAAIKHEYEEREVRAQQKQAALTDADVRRILHDELLQQGRFTTCLLYTS
;
A
#
# COMPACT_ATOMS: atom_id res chain seq x y z
N MET A 1 -10.38 -17.92 10.74
CA MET A 1 -9.52 -16.73 10.80
C MET A 1 -10.16 -15.59 10.02
N ALA A 2 -10.21 -14.43 10.65
CA ALA A 2 -10.78 -13.25 9.98
C ALA A 2 -10.03 -12.93 8.69
N ARG A 3 -8.73 -13.16 8.70
CA ARG A 3 -7.89 -12.87 7.55
C ARG A 3 -8.28 -13.65 6.31
N GLU A 4 -8.78 -14.86 6.48
CA GLU A 4 -9.20 -15.68 5.36
C GLU A 4 -10.46 -15.17 4.70
N LYS A 5 -11.24 -14.37 5.42
CA LYS A 5 -12.47 -13.79 4.92
C LYS A 5 -12.28 -12.41 4.33
N GLU A 6 -11.10 -11.84 4.48
CA GLU A 6 -10.81 -10.52 3.94
C GLU A 6 -10.59 -10.60 2.44
N LEU A 7 -11.07 -9.60 1.73
CA LEU A 7 -10.84 -9.50 0.31
C LEU A 7 -9.36 -9.23 0.04
N ARG A 8 -8.82 -9.90 -0.96
CA ARG A 8 -7.44 -9.67 -1.37
C ARG A 8 -7.41 -8.46 -2.28
N ARG A 9 -7.21 -7.32 -1.66
CA ARG A 9 -7.35 -6.04 -2.34
C ARG A 9 -6.25 -5.74 -3.35
N SER A 10 -5.12 -6.42 -3.25
CA SER A 10 -3.99 -6.21 -4.15
C SER A 10 -4.01 -7.13 -5.37
N LEU A 11 -4.94 -8.07 -5.45
CA LEU A 11 -5.02 -8.96 -6.60
C LEU A 11 -5.58 -8.22 -7.82
N ALA A 12 -4.85 -8.28 -8.92
CA ALA A 12 -5.22 -7.63 -10.16
C ALA A 12 -6.11 -8.57 -10.98
N VAL A 13 -7.42 -8.53 -10.70
CA VAL A 13 -8.38 -9.43 -11.32
C VAL A 13 -9.47 -8.72 -12.12
N PHE A 14 -9.45 -7.38 -12.17
CA PHE A 14 -10.49 -6.61 -12.83
C PHE A 14 -9.99 -6.02 -14.15
N PRO A 15 -10.63 -6.37 -15.29
CA PRO A 15 -10.29 -5.71 -16.55
C PRO A 15 -10.75 -4.27 -16.57
N ILE A 16 -10.20 -3.49 -17.50
CA ILE A 16 -10.48 -2.05 -17.54
C ILE A 16 -11.97 -1.75 -17.73
N GLY A 17 -12.67 -2.59 -18.49
CA GLY A 17 -14.12 -2.38 -18.70
C GLY A 17 -14.90 -2.41 -17.40
N THR A 18 -14.56 -3.34 -16.50
CA THR A 18 -15.19 -3.43 -15.20
C THR A 18 -14.85 -2.20 -14.34
N VAL A 19 -13.59 -1.78 -14.37
CA VAL A 19 -13.15 -0.62 -13.61
C VAL A 19 -13.87 0.64 -14.08
N MET A 20 -14.05 0.79 -15.39
CA MET A 20 -14.78 1.91 -15.97
C MET A 20 -16.20 1.98 -15.43
N LYS A 21 -16.86 0.84 -15.34
CA LYS A 21 -18.23 0.78 -14.85
C LYS A 21 -18.32 1.12 -13.36
N LEU A 22 -17.35 0.65 -12.58
CA LEU A 22 -17.38 0.85 -11.14
C LEU A 22 -16.94 2.23 -10.72
N THR A 23 -16.03 2.86 -11.44
CA THR A 23 -15.49 4.17 -11.10
C THR A 23 -16.11 5.32 -11.89
N ASP A 24 -16.87 4.99 -12.93
CA ASP A 24 -17.46 5.99 -13.82
C ASP A 24 -16.40 6.85 -14.51
N LEU A 25 -15.26 6.25 -14.77
CA LEU A 25 -14.17 6.91 -15.50
C LEU A 25 -14.06 6.30 -16.90
N THR A 26 -13.53 7.08 -17.83
CA THR A 26 -13.27 6.56 -19.18
C THR A 26 -11.93 5.83 -19.21
N ALA A 27 -11.77 4.97 -20.21
CA ALA A 27 -10.50 4.27 -20.40
C ALA A 27 -9.36 5.26 -20.58
N ARG A 28 -9.62 6.36 -21.27
CA ARG A 28 -8.61 7.41 -21.50
C ARG A 28 -8.16 8.04 -20.19
N GLN A 29 -9.10 8.34 -19.31
CA GLN A 29 -8.78 8.91 -17.99
C GLN A 29 -7.96 7.93 -17.16
N ILE A 30 -8.34 6.68 -17.14
CA ILE A 30 -7.64 5.65 -16.37
C ILE A 30 -6.20 5.50 -16.89
N ARG A 31 -6.02 5.44 -18.20
CA ARG A 31 -4.68 5.35 -18.80
C ARG A 31 -3.85 6.59 -18.52
N TYR A 32 -4.50 7.75 -18.52
CA TYR A 32 -3.80 8.99 -18.20
C TYR A 32 -3.25 8.95 -16.77
N TYR A 33 -4.04 8.48 -15.81
CA TYR A 33 -3.58 8.38 -14.43
C TYR A 33 -2.47 7.35 -14.28
N GLU A 34 -2.54 6.28 -15.03
CA GLU A 34 -1.45 5.31 -15.08
C GLU A 34 -0.17 5.95 -15.62
N ASP A 35 -0.28 6.71 -16.71
CA ASP A 35 0.86 7.40 -17.30
C ASP A 35 1.48 8.41 -16.34
N GLN A 36 0.66 9.00 -15.47
CA GLN A 36 1.14 9.93 -14.46
C GLN A 36 1.77 9.22 -13.25
N GLY A 37 1.73 7.90 -13.22
CA GLY A 37 2.30 7.14 -12.11
C GLY A 37 1.41 7.07 -10.89
N LEU A 38 0.15 7.44 -11.02
CA LEU A 38 -0.79 7.43 -9.88
C LEU A 38 -1.30 6.03 -9.57
N ILE A 39 -1.39 5.17 -10.56
CA ILE A 39 -1.77 3.77 -10.39
C ILE A 39 -0.82 2.90 -11.21
N GLN A 40 -0.70 1.65 -10.82
CA GLN A 40 0.20 0.70 -11.49
C GLN A 40 -0.53 -0.63 -11.68
N PRO A 41 -1.37 -0.72 -12.73
CA PRO A 41 -2.05 -1.98 -13.00
C PRO A 41 -1.07 -3.03 -13.48
N GLU A 42 -1.39 -4.29 -13.22
CA GLU A 42 -0.59 -5.39 -13.72
C GLU A 42 -1.02 -5.74 -15.14
N ARG A 43 -0.13 -6.39 -15.87
CA ARG A 43 -0.42 -6.85 -17.21
C ARG A 43 -0.39 -8.37 -17.24
N THR A 44 -1.37 -8.93 -17.95
CA THR A 44 -1.43 -10.37 -18.15
C THR A 44 -0.41 -10.78 -19.22
N ALA A 45 -0.25 -12.10 -19.40
CA ALA A 45 0.58 -12.63 -20.45
C ALA A 45 0.17 -12.13 -21.83
N GLY A 46 -1.13 -11.84 -22.01
CA GLY A 46 -1.64 -11.26 -23.25
C GLY A 46 -1.51 -9.73 -23.31
N ASN A 47 -0.76 -9.15 -22.41
CA ASN A 47 -0.51 -7.69 -22.34
C ASN A 47 -1.77 -6.88 -22.07
N ARG A 48 -2.74 -7.47 -21.36
CA ARG A 48 -3.96 -6.77 -20.95
C ARG A 48 -3.76 -6.18 -19.56
N ARG A 49 -4.25 -4.96 -19.36
CA ARG A 49 -4.22 -4.32 -18.06
C ARG A 49 -5.25 -4.94 -17.13
N MET A 50 -4.80 -5.31 -15.94
CA MET A 50 -5.69 -5.84 -14.89
C MET A 50 -5.52 -4.98 -13.65
N TYR A 51 -6.62 -4.68 -13.00
CA TYR A 51 -6.66 -3.75 -11.88
C TYR A 51 -7.09 -4.47 -10.61
N SER A 52 -6.59 -4.00 -9.48
CA SER A 52 -6.96 -4.52 -8.16
C SER A 52 -8.01 -3.63 -7.51
N LEU A 53 -8.55 -4.09 -6.39
CA LEU A 53 -9.43 -3.25 -5.59
C LEU A 53 -8.70 -2.00 -5.09
N ASN A 54 -7.43 -2.14 -4.74
CA ASN A 54 -6.62 -0.99 -4.34
C ASN A 54 -6.52 0.03 -5.46
N ASP A 55 -6.36 -0.44 -6.69
CA ASP A 55 -6.30 0.46 -7.84
C ASP A 55 -7.62 1.21 -8.01
N MET A 56 -8.74 0.51 -7.84
CA MET A 56 -10.06 1.15 -7.94
C MET A 56 -10.27 2.18 -6.85
N ASP A 57 -9.89 1.87 -5.62
CA ASP A 57 -9.96 2.84 -4.52
C ASP A 57 -9.11 4.07 -4.82
N ARG A 58 -7.93 3.86 -5.39
CA ARG A 58 -7.04 4.95 -5.76
C ARG A 58 -7.67 5.84 -6.84
N LEU A 59 -8.31 5.22 -7.85
CA LEU A 59 -8.99 5.97 -8.89
C LEU A 59 -10.13 6.79 -8.35
N LEU A 60 -10.92 6.23 -7.44
CA LEU A 60 -12.01 6.98 -6.81
C LEU A 60 -11.47 8.14 -5.97
N GLU A 61 -10.38 7.94 -5.28
CA GLU A 61 -9.74 8.99 -4.50
C GLU A 61 -9.20 10.11 -5.40
N ILE A 62 -8.61 9.75 -6.54
CA ILE A 62 -8.14 10.74 -7.52
C ILE A 62 -9.32 11.58 -8.00
N LYS A 63 -10.44 10.93 -8.27
CA LYS A 63 -11.64 11.62 -8.72
C LYS A 63 -12.11 12.62 -7.66
N ASP A 64 -12.11 12.22 -6.39
CA ASP A 64 -12.48 13.11 -5.29
C ASP A 64 -11.52 14.28 -5.16
N PHE A 65 -10.21 14.06 -5.30
CA PHE A 65 -9.24 15.14 -5.27
C PHE A 65 -9.49 16.15 -6.38
N LEU A 66 -9.80 15.67 -7.58
CA LEU A 66 -10.09 16.56 -8.70
C LEU A 66 -11.34 17.38 -8.45
N ASP A 67 -12.36 16.75 -7.87
CA ASP A 67 -13.59 17.44 -7.49
C ASP A 67 -13.33 18.52 -6.43
N ASP A 68 -12.36 18.30 -5.57
CA ASP A 68 -11.96 19.25 -4.53
C ASP A 68 -11.05 20.36 -5.05
N GLY A 69 -10.71 20.33 -6.34
CA GLY A 69 -9.90 21.37 -6.95
C GLY A 69 -8.42 21.04 -7.07
N TYR A 70 -8.01 19.85 -6.70
CA TYR A 70 -6.62 19.43 -6.87
C TYR A 70 -6.29 19.26 -8.35
N ASN A 71 -5.08 19.62 -8.74
CA ASN A 71 -4.59 19.25 -10.07
C ASN A 71 -3.72 17.98 -9.94
N ILE A 72 -3.29 17.45 -11.09
CA ILE A 72 -2.53 16.19 -11.10
C ILE A 72 -1.23 16.31 -10.30
N ALA A 73 -0.54 17.45 -10.43
CA ALA A 73 0.71 17.65 -9.69
C ALA A 73 0.48 17.60 -8.17
N ALA A 74 -0.59 18.22 -7.70
CA ALA A 74 -0.93 18.22 -6.28
C ALA A 74 -1.30 16.82 -5.79
N ILE A 75 -2.01 16.06 -6.61
CA ILE A 75 -2.37 14.68 -6.28
C ILE A 75 -1.12 13.81 -6.18
N LYS A 76 -0.21 13.93 -7.14
CA LYS A 76 1.05 13.19 -7.11
C LYS A 76 1.85 13.52 -5.86
N HIS A 77 1.91 14.79 -5.53
CA HIS A 77 2.62 15.24 -4.34
C HIS A 77 2.02 14.62 -3.07
N GLU A 78 0.70 14.58 -2.98
CA GLU A 78 0.00 14.00 -1.84
C GLU A 78 0.34 12.52 -1.69
N TYR A 79 0.36 11.76 -2.76
CA TYR A 79 0.68 10.35 -2.72
C TYR A 79 2.15 10.11 -2.38
N GLU A 80 3.04 10.94 -2.91
CA GLU A 80 4.45 10.85 -2.58
C GLU A 80 4.69 11.11 -1.09
N GLU A 81 4.01 12.11 -0.53
CA GLU A 81 4.11 12.39 0.89
C GLU A 81 3.59 11.25 1.74
N ARG A 82 2.46 10.65 1.35
CA ARG A 82 1.90 9.50 2.06
C ARG A 82 2.86 8.34 2.08
N GLU A 83 3.51 8.08 0.96
CA GLU A 83 4.47 7.00 0.85
C GLU A 83 5.68 7.25 1.74
N VAL A 84 6.21 8.46 1.73
CA VAL A 84 7.34 8.83 2.58
C VAL A 84 6.96 8.68 4.05
N ARG A 85 5.78 9.18 4.46
CA ARG A 85 5.33 9.05 5.84
C ARG A 85 5.15 7.59 6.24
N ALA A 86 4.63 6.77 5.36
CA ALA A 86 4.44 5.35 5.63
C ALA A 86 5.78 4.65 5.81
N GLN A 87 6.75 4.97 4.96
CA GLN A 87 8.09 4.40 5.06
C GLN A 87 8.79 4.84 6.35
N GLN A 88 8.67 6.10 6.70
CA GLN A 88 9.28 6.62 7.93
C GLN A 88 8.64 5.99 9.16
N LYS A 89 7.33 5.86 9.16
CA LYS A 89 6.61 5.25 10.27
C LYS A 89 7.00 3.79 10.44
N GLN A 90 7.11 3.06 9.33
CA GLN A 90 7.49 1.66 9.39
C GLN A 90 8.92 1.48 9.86
N ALA A 91 9.82 2.31 9.39
CA ALA A 91 11.22 2.27 9.83
C ALA A 91 11.32 2.57 11.33
N ALA A 92 10.58 3.55 11.81
CA ALA A 92 10.58 3.90 13.22
C ALA A 92 10.03 2.77 14.08
N LEU A 93 8.96 2.11 13.62
CA LEU A 93 8.39 0.98 14.34
C LEU A 93 9.36 -0.19 14.39
N THR A 94 9.99 -0.50 13.26
CA THR A 94 10.96 -1.59 13.20
C THR A 94 12.14 -1.34 14.13
N ASP A 95 12.65 -0.11 14.14
CA ASP A 95 13.77 0.26 15.00
C ASP A 95 13.39 0.15 16.48
N ALA A 96 12.22 0.64 16.83
CA ALA A 96 11.72 0.54 18.20
C ALA A 96 11.53 -0.92 18.61
N ASP A 97 11.02 -1.75 17.73
CA ASP A 97 10.83 -3.16 18.02
C ASP A 97 12.15 -3.87 18.25
N VAL A 98 13.16 -3.58 17.44
CA VAL A 98 14.48 -4.17 17.61
C VAL A 98 15.08 -3.75 18.94
N ARG A 99 14.99 -2.49 19.29
CA ARG A 99 15.50 -2.00 20.58
C ARG A 99 14.83 -2.69 21.74
N ARG A 100 13.51 -2.87 21.67
CA ARG A 100 12.78 -3.52 22.73
C ARG A 100 13.18 -4.98 22.88
N ILE A 101 13.33 -5.68 21.78
CA ILE A 101 13.75 -7.08 21.80
C ILE A 101 15.14 -7.23 22.42
N LEU A 102 16.08 -6.38 22.02
CA LEU A 102 17.42 -6.41 22.57
C LEU A 102 17.42 -6.11 24.08
N HIS A 103 16.62 -5.13 24.47
CA HIS A 103 16.51 -4.78 25.87
C HIS A 103 15.98 -5.95 26.70
N ASP A 104 14.94 -6.60 26.22
CA ASP A 104 14.35 -7.75 26.90
C ASP A 104 15.36 -8.89 27.01
N GLU A 105 16.10 -9.16 25.94
CA GLU A 105 17.10 -10.20 25.97
C GLU A 105 18.20 -9.91 26.99
N LEU A 106 18.64 -8.67 27.06
CA LEU A 106 19.64 -8.29 28.04
C LEU A 106 19.14 -8.44 29.47
N LEU A 107 17.90 -8.08 29.71
CA LEU A 107 17.30 -8.26 31.01
C LEU A 107 17.19 -9.73 31.38
N GLN A 108 16.81 -10.56 30.43
CA GLN A 108 16.70 -12.01 30.68
C GLN A 108 18.07 -12.60 30.96
N GLN A 109 19.08 -12.21 30.21
CA GLN A 109 20.43 -12.70 30.46
C GLN A 109 20.97 -12.26 31.81
N GLY A 110 20.68 -11.03 32.20
CA GLY A 110 21.10 -10.55 33.50
C GLY A 110 20.36 -11.24 34.63
N ARG A 111 19.11 -11.58 34.39
CA ARG A 111 18.27 -12.28 35.39
C ARG A 111 18.64 -13.74 35.49
N PHE A 112 18.93 -14.35 34.36
CA PHE A 112 19.27 -15.75 34.31
C PHE A 112 20.72 -15.93 33.91
N THR A 113 21.59 -15.63 34.81
CA THR A 113 23.00 -15.83 34.54
C THR A 113 23.28 -17.26 34.13
N THR A 114 22.37 -18.12 34.46
CA THR A 114 22.45 -19.53 34.10
C THR A 114 21.74 -19.86 32.84
N CYS A 115 20.90 -19.04 32.57
CA CYS A 115 20.10 -19.36 31.43
C CYS A 115 20.60 -18.76 30.18
N LEU A 116 20.20 -18.85 29.94
CA LEU A 116 20.03 -18.42 29.01
C LEU A 116 19.71 -18.26 28.23
N LEU A 117 19.62 -18.18 28.05
CA LEU A 117 19.21 -17.94 27.28
C LEU A 117 18.51 -17.75 26.53
N TYR A 118 18.32 -17.76 26.35
CA TYR A 118 17.45 -17.56 25.74
C TYR A 118 17.49 -17.38 24.73
N THR A 119 17.81 -17.30 24.72
CA THR A 119 17.78 -17.26 23.99
C THR A 119 17.73 -17.53 23.48
N SER A 120 17.63 -17.82 23.58
CA SER A 120 17.64 -18.30 23.26
C SER A 120 17.49 -18.67 23.08
#